data_f7d03dcda1b0dbd896533350b16b59f9
#
_entry.id   f7d03dcda1b0dbd896533350b16b59f9
#
_cell.length_a   1.000
_cell.length_b   1.000
_cell.length_c   1.000
_cell.angle_alpha   90.00
_cell.angle_beta   90.00
_cell.angle_gamma   90.00
#
_symmetry.space_group_name_H-M   'P 1'
#
loop_
_entity.id
_entity.type
_entity.pdbx_description
1 polymer ?
#
loop_
_entity_poly.entity_id
_entity_poly.type
_entity_poly.pdbx_seq_one_letter_code
_entity_poly.pdbx_strand_id
1 'polypeptide(L)'
;MPTCQPAIVLTTCPSQAEAERIGRLLLQQRLAACVQYEAIQSQYLWQDKLCFDSEIRLTIKTAERHYPAVERLILEQHSYDCPQILLLPVSGGAEGYLKWLQDNLAP
;
A
#
# COMPACT_ATOMS: atom_id res chain seq x y z
N MET A 1 0.27 4.00 26.78
CA MET A 1 0.43 4.45 25.39
C MET A 1 0.37 3.29 24.44
N PRO A 2 -0.55 3.29 23.51
CA PRO A 2 -0.52 2.26 22.50
C PRO A 2 0.74 2.43 21.67
N THR A 3 1.47 1.34 21.50
CA THR A 3 2.61 1.35 20.61
C THR A 3 2.12 1.34 19.17
N CYS A 4 2.85 2.02 18.29
CA CYS A 4 2.57 1.97 16.86
C CYS A 4 2.88 0.56 16.37
N GLN A 5 1.89 -0.12 15.83
CA GLN A 5 2.10 -1.40 15.15
C GLN A 5 2.40 -1.11 13.69
N PRO A 6 3.65 -1.25 13.25
CA PRO A 6 3.96 -0.99 11.84
C PRO A 6 3.33 -2.04 10.96
N ALA A 7 2.97 -1.63 9.76
CA ALA A 7 2.30 -2.51 8.81
C ALA A 7 2.67 -2.14 7.39
N ILE A 8 2.52 -3.10 6.49
CA ILE A 8 2.70 -2.91 5.06
C ILE A 8 1.36 -3.19 4.40
N VAL A 9 0.95 -2.29 3.49
CA VAL A 9 -0.19 -2.55 2.63
C VAL A 9 0.33 -2.78 1.22
N LEU A 10 -0.09 -3.88 0.62
CA LEU A 10 0.26 -4.19 -0.77
C LEU A 10 -0.95 -3.95 -1.65
N THR A 11 -0.73 -3.29 -2.77
CA THR A 11 -1.70 -3.16 -3.83
C THR A 11 -0.99 -3.15 -5.17
N THR A 12 -1.72 -3.38 -6.26
CA THR A 12 -1.17 -3.35 -7.61
C THR A 12 -2.00 -2.41 -8.47
N CYS A 13 -1.35 -1.73 -9.39
CA CYS A 13 -2.00 -0.80 -10.32
C CYS A 13 -1.60 -1.14 -11.75
N PRO A 14 -2.46 -0.82 -12.74
CA PRO A 14 -2.15 -1.13 -14.13
C PRO A 14 -1.08 -0.24 -14.74
N SER A 15 -0.77 0.90 -14.13
CA SER A 15 0.21 1.84 -14.67
C SER A 15 1.00 2.53 -13.57
N GLN A 16 2.18 3.01 -13.92
CA GLN A 16 3.02 3.79 -13.02
C GLN A 16 2.33 5.09 -12.62
N ALA A 17 1.64 5.73 -13.56
CA ALA A 17 0.96 7.00 -13.29
C ALA A 17 -0.13 6.85 -12.22
N GLU A 18 -0.94 5.81 -12.32
CA GLU A 18 -1.98 5.55 -11.31
C GLU A 18 -1.36 5.20 -9.97
N ALA A 19 -0.31 4.38 -9.97
CA ALA A 19 0.39 3.99 -8.75
C ALA A 19 0.97 5.21 -8.04
N GLU A 20 1.63 6.11 -8.78
CA GLU A 20 2.23 7.32 -8.20
C GLU A 20 1.16 8.27 -7.68
N ARG A 21 0.01 8.37 -8.36
CA ARG A 21 -1.09 9.20 -7.89
C ARG A 21 -1.60 8.72 -6.53
N ILE A 22 -1.84 7.42 -6.40
CA ILE A 22 -2.30 6.82 -5.16
C ILE A 22 -1.25 7.01 -4.07
N GLY A 23 0.02 6.71 -4.37
CA GLY A 23 1.09 6.86 -3.40
C GLY A 23 1.26 8.30 -2.92
N ARG A 24 1.18 9.27 -3.83
CA ARG A 24 1.30 10.68 -3.49
C ARG A 24 0.18 11.12 -2.55
N LEU A 25 -1.06 10.69 -2.81
CA LEU A 25 -2.19 11.05 -1.96
C LEU A 25 -2.05 10.47 -0.56
N LEU A 26 -1.58 9.22 -0.47
CA LEU A 26 -1.33 8.59 0.83
C LEU A 26 -0.28 9.34 1.63
N LEU A 27 0.81 9.75 0.98
CA LEU A 27 1.88 10.49 1.63
C LEU A 27 1.44 11.89 2.05
N GLN A 28 0.69 12.58 1.19
CA GLN A 28 0.19 13.92 1.49
C GLN A 28 -0.73 13.94 2.71
N GLN A 29 -1.51 12.88 2.89
CA GLN A 29 -2.41 12.75 4.03
C GLN A 29 -1.74 12.10 5.25
N ARG A 30 -0.45 11.78 5.15
CA ARG A 30 0.32 11.12 6.19
C ARG A 30 -0.28 9.79 6.63
N LEU A 31 -0.96 9.12 5.71
CA LEU A 31 -1.45 7.76 5.90
C LEU A 31 -0.38 6.73 5.57
N ALA A 32 0.68 7.14 4.90
CA ALA A 32 1.85 6.32 4.63
C ALA A 32 3.11 7.16 4.89
N ALA A 33 4.15 6.50 5.37
CA ALA A 33 5.45 7.14 5.56
C ALA A 33 6.35 6.96 4.35
N CYS A 34 6.14 5.87 3.61
CA CYS A 34 6.95 5.54 2.44
C CYS A 34 6.10 4.68 1.51
N VAL A 35 6.23 4.91 0.22
CA VAL A 35 5.60 4.05 -0.79
C VAL A 35 6.68 3.65 -1.78
N GLN A 36 6.84 2.37 -2.00
CA GLN A 36 7.80 1.84 -2.95
C GLN A 36 7.07 1.20 -4.12
N TYR A 37 7.64 1.32 -5.31
CA TYR A 37 7.01 0.88 -6.54
C TYR A 37 7.89 -0.14 -7.23
N GLU A 38 7.26 -1.15 -7.81
CA GLU A 38 7.98 -2.26 -8.41
C GLU A 38 7.19 -2.77 -9.62
N ALA A 39 7.87 -2.88 -10.76
CA ALA A 39 7.26 -3.47 -11.95
C ALA A 39 7.21 -4.99 -11.76
N ILE A 40 6.03 -5.56 -11.86
CA ILE A 40 5.82 -6.99 -11.72
C ILE A 40 4.97 -7.52 -12.85
N GLN A 41 4.93 -8.85 -12.96
CA GLN A 41 4.01 -9.54 -13.84
C GLN A 41 3.14 -10.44 -12.99
N SER A 42 1.83 -10.40 -13.25
CA SER A 42 0.85 -11.16 -12.48
C SER A 42 0.14 -12.15 -13.39
N GLN A 43 0.02 -13.38 -12.93
CA GLN A 43 -0.68 -14.44 -13.63
C GLN A 43 -1.77 -14.95 -12.70
N TYR A 44 -3.02 -14.99 -13.19
CA TYR A 44 -4.14 -15.32 -12.33
C TYR A 44 -5.34 -15.75 -13.18
N LEU A 45 -6.35 -16.28 -12.51
CA LEU A 45 -7.62 -16.62 -13.13
C LEU A 45 -8.64 -15.53 -12.81
N TRP A 46 -9.30 -15.03 -13.84
CA TRP A 46 -10.39 -14.08 -13.70
C TRP A 46 -11.53 -14.52 -14.62
N GLN A 47 -12.69 -14.78 -14.01
CA GLN A 47 -13.87 -15.29 -14.76
C GLN A 47 -13.51 -16.51 -15.60
N ASP A 48 -12.80 -17.47 -14.99
CA ASP A 48 -12.34 -18.71 -15.59
C ASP A 48 -11.35 -18.56 -16.74
N LYS A 49 -10.80 -17.35 -16.94
CA LYS A 49 -9.77 -17.11 -17.95
C LYS A 49 -8.43 -16.90 -17.30
N LEU A 50 -7.41 -17.51 -17.91
CA LEU A 50 -6.03 -17.29 -17.49
C LEU A 50 -5.55 -15.93 -17.99
N CYS A 51 -5.22 -15.05 -17.07
CA CYS A 51 -4.74 -13.70 -17.37
C CYS A 51 -3.26 -13.59 -17.03
N PHE A 52 -2.56 -12.77 -17.77
CA PHE A 52 -1.14 -12.49 -17.54
C PHE A 52 -0.91 -11.01 -17.85
N ASP A 53 -0.73 -10.21 -16.80
CA ASP A 53 -0.67 -8.75 -16.92
C ASP A 53 0.60 -8.18 -16.30
N SER A 54 1.10 -7.10 -16.90
CA SER A 54 2.14 -6.28 -16.29
C SER A 54 1.47 -5.29 -15.37
N GLU A 55 1.98 -5.18 -14.16
CA GLU A 55 1.43 -4.29 -13.15
C GLU A 55 2.55 -3.58 -12.39
N ILE A 56 2.17 -2.53 -11.67
CA ILE A 56 3.06 -1.88 -10.70
C ILE A 56 2.56 -2.24 -9.30
N ARG A 57 3.43 -2.83 -8.52
CA ARG A 57 3.12 -3.15 -7.12
C ARG A 57 3.57 -2.01 -6.24
N LEU A 58 2.67 -1.58 -5.34
CA LEU A 58 2.99 -0.61 -4.30
C LEU A 58 3.20 -1.36 -2.99
N THR A 59 4.32 -1.06 -2.35
CA THR A 59 4.57 -1.47 -0.98
C THR A 59 4.43 -0.22 -0.13
N ILE A 60 3.34 -0.15 0.62
CA ILE A 60 2.95 1.04 1.39
C ILE A 60 3.31 0.79 2.84
N LYS A 61 4.25 1.60 3.37
CA LYS A 61 4.69 1.44 4.76
C LYS A 61 3.92 2.40 5.63
N THR A 62 3.20 1.84 6.60
CA THR A 62 2.23 2.57 7.41
C THR A 62 2.14 1.96 8.81
N ALA A 63 1.08 2.27 9.51
CA ALA A 63 0.73 1.64 10.79
C ALA A 63 -0.63 0.99 10.66
N GLU A 64 -0.85 -0.06 11.44
CA GLU A 64 -2.07 -0.84 11.39
C GLU A 64 -3.31 0.04 11.63
N ARG A 65 -3.20 1.03 12.53
CA ARG A 65 -4.32 1.93 12.82
C ARG A 65 -4.79 2.75 11.62
N HIS A 66 -3.92 2.95 10.62
CA HIS A 66 -4.26 3.72 9.43
C HIS A 66 -4.84 2.86 8.30
N TYR A 67 -4.85 1.54 8.47
CA TYR A 67 -5.30 0.65 7.40
C TYR A 67 -6.69 0.99 6.86
N PRO A 68 -7.72 1.23 7.71
CA PRO A 68 -9.05 1.53 7.16
C PRO A 68 -9.06 2.76 6.25
N ALA A 69 -8.30 3.79 6.59
CA ALA A 69 -8.19 4.98 5.77
C ALA A 69 -7.39 4.74 4.49
N VAL A 70 -6.32 3.94 4.58
CA VAL A 70 -5.53 3.54 3.41
C VAL A 70 -6.40 2.75 2.43
N GLU A 71 -7.12 1.75 2.93
CA GLU A 71 -8.02 0.96 2.10
C GLU A 71 -9.05 1.83 1.40
N ARG A 72 -9.68 2.73 2.14
CA ARG A 72 -10.69 3.62 1.58
C ARG A 72 -10.13 4.48 0.44
N LEU A 73 -8.95 5.06 0.67
CA LEU A 73 -8.33 5.91 -0.35
C LEU A 73 -8.02 5.10 -1.61
N ILE A 74 -7.46 3.91 -1.45
CA ILE A 74 -7.15 3.06 -2.59
C ILE A 74 -8.42 2.71 -3.36
N LEU A 75 -9.48 2.29 -2.67
CA LEU A 75 -10.74 1.94 -3.30
C LEU A 75 -11.34 3.12 -4.08
N GLU A 76 -11.23 4.33 -3.54
CA GLU A 76 -11.77 5.53 -4.19
C GLU A 76 -10.99 5.92 -5.43
N GLN A 77 -9.68 5.65 -5.46
CA GLN A 77 -8.78 6.14 -6.50
C GLN A 77 -8.42 5.08 -7.55
N HIS A 78 -8.73 3.82 -7.28
CA HIS A 78 -8.28 2.71 -8.13
C HIS A 78 -9.18 2.51 -9.33
N SER A 79 -8.58 2.18 -10.48
CA SER A 79 -9.32 1.93 -11.71
C SER A 79 -9.95 0.54 -11.76
N TYR A 80 -9.50 -0.41 -10.95
CA TYR A 80 -10.08 -1.75 -10.90
C TYR A 80 -11.33 -1.77 -10.02
N ASP A 81 -12.32 -2.56 -10.42
CA ASP A 81 -13.50 -2.79 -9.57
C ASP A 81 -13.14 -3.57 -8.31
N CYS A 82 -12.19 -4.49 -8.42
CA CYS A 82 -11.77 -5.35 -7.31
C CYS A 82 -10.24 -5.33 -7.18
N PRO A 83 -9.65 -4.25 -6.66
CA PRO A 83 -8.20 -4.18 -6.53
C PRO A 83 -7.69 -5.10 -5.43
N GLN A 84 -6.47 -5.61 -5.61
CA GLN A 84 -5.76 -6.30 -4.54
C GLN A 84 -5.39 -5.29 -3.47
N ILE A 85 -5.81 -5.54 -2.23
CA ILE A 85 -5.38 -4.75 -1.07
C ILE A 85 -5.17 -5.72 0.07
N LEU A 86 -3.93 -5.84 0.53
CA LEU A 86 -3.56 -6.76 1.59
C LEU A 86 -2.84 -6.02 2.70
N LEU A 87 -3.20 -6.32 3.93
CA LEU A 87 -2.54 -5.79 5.11
C LEU A 87 -1.62 -6.85 5.69
N LEU A 88 -0.33 -6.50 5.87
CA LEU A 88 0.66 -7.37 6.47
C LEU A 88 1.23 -6.70 7.72
N PRO A 89 1.14 -7.33 8.88
CA PRO A 89 1.78 -6.79 10.07
C PRO A 89 3.30 -6.93 9.96
N VAL A 90 4.02 -5.95 10.49
CA VAL A 90 5.48 -5.98 10.56
C VAL A 90 5.85 -6.35 11.98
N SER A 91 6.45 -7.53 12.15
CA SER A 91 6.76 -8.08 13.48
C SER A 91 7.97 -7.45 14.13
N GLY A 92 8.86 -6.83 13.36
CA GLY A 92 10.05 -6.19 13.91
C GLY A 92 10.79 -5.43 12.82
N GLY A 93 11.73 -4.60 13.24
CA GLY A 93 12.55 -3.82 12.33
C GLY A 93 13.58 -3.04 13.13
N ALA A 94 14.47 -2.34 12.43
CA ALA A 94 15.47 -1.51 13.08
C ALA A 94 14.78 -0.38 13.84
N GLU A 95 15.19 -0.17 15.10
CA GLU A 95 14.58 0.81 15.99
C GLU A 95 14.52 2.20 15.37
N GLY A 96 15.61 2.65 14.78
CA GLY A 96 15.67 3.98 14.17
C GLY A 96 14.72 4.13 12.99
N TYR A 97 14.60 3.08 12.19
CA TYR A 97 13.70 3.09 11.05
C TYR A 97 12.22 3.09 11.47
N LEU A 98 11.88 2.27 12.46
CA LEU A 98 10.52 2.21 12.99
C LEU A 98 10.11 3.54 13.61
N LYS A 99 11.04 4.21 14.28
CA LYS A 99 10.79 5.54 14.84
C LYS A 99 10.56 6.56 13.71
N TRP A 100 11.39 6.52 12.67
CA TRP A 100 11.23 7.40 11.52
C TRP A 100 9.86 7.20 10.88
N LEU A 101 9.46 5.94 10.70
CA LEU A 101 8.17 5.60 10.11
C LEU A 101 7.03 6.19 10.93
N GLN A 102 7.06 5.98 12.24
CA GLN A 102 6.02 6.50 13.14
C GLN A 102 5.97 8.02 13.12
N ASP A 103 7.13 8.68 13.12
CA ASP A 103 7.21 10.14 13.15
C ASP A 103 6.66 10.79 11.87
N ASN A 104 6.58 10.03 10.78
CA ASN A 104 6.09 10.53 9.50
C ASN A 104 4.65 10.15 9.19
N LEU A 105 3.97 9.53 10.14
CA LEU A 105 2.55 9.21 10.03
C LEU A 105 1.72 10.18 10.86
N ALA A 106 0.47 10.37 10.44
CA ALA A 106 -0.49 11.13 11.23
C ALA A 106 -0.73 10.42 12.56
N PRO A 107 -1.03 11.18 13.62
CA PRO A 107 -1.33 10.60 14.93
C PRO A 107 -2.48 9.61 14.90
#